data_809f3f6460bbd4d6a88b8f069014cd24
#
_entry.id   809f3f6460bbd4d6a88b8f069014cd24
#
_cell.length_a   1.000
_cell.length_b   1.000
_cell.length_c   1.000
_cell.angle_alpha   90.00
_cell.angle_beta   90.00
_cell.angle_gamma   90.00
#
_symmetry.space_group_name_H-M   'P 1'
#
loop_
_entity.id
_entity.type
_entity.pdbx_description
1 polymer ?
#
loop_
_entity_poly.entity_id
_entity_poly.type
_entity_poly.pdbx_seq_one_letter_code
_entity_poly.pdbx_strand_id
1 'polypeptide(L)'
;MQKIRNIAIIAHVDHGKTTLVDKMLMAGHLFRDNQSTGELMLDNNDLERERGITILSKNVSINYNGYKINIIDTPGHSDFGGEVERVLNMADGCLLLVDAFEGPMPQTRFVLQKAIQMGLKPVVVINKVDKPNCRPEEVNEMVFDLMFNLDATEEQLDFPTIYGSAKQGWMSEDWQKPTDNIIPLLDAIIKYIPEPQVLEGMPQMLITSLDYSSYVGRIAIGRVHRGELREGMEIGLCKKDGTVVKQRIKELHTFEGMGRKKVESVKSGDICALVGIEGFEIGDTVTDPNNPEPLQRIAIDEPTMSMVFTINDSPFFGKDGKYVTSRHIAERLERELDKNLALRVKKDPNEDVWTVYGRGVLHLSVLIETMRREGYELQVGQPQVIVKEIDGQKCEPVELMTVNVPEEYSSKIIDMVTRRRGELVSMNTQNDRIQMEFHIPSRGIIGLRTNVLTASAGEAIMSHQFLEYQPWKGDIERRTNGSLIAMEGGTAFAYAIDKLQDRGRFFIFPQEEVYAGQVVGENAKDNDIVVNVTKSKKLTNMRASGADDKARIIPPVVFSLEEALEYIKADEYVEVTPNHMRMRKIILDELERKRANR
;
A
#
# COMPACT_ATOMS: atom_id res chain seq x y z
N MET A 1 11.31 -37.10 6.24
CA MET A 1 10.46 -35.91 6.00
C MET A 1 11.38 -34.71 5.77
N GLN A 2 11.09 -33.86 4.79
CA GLN A 2 11.81 -32.59 4.62
C GLN A 2 11.45 -31.71 5.82
N LYS A 3 12.44 -31.14 6.51
CA LYS A 3 12.22 -30.20 7.61
C LYS A 3 11.86 -28.85 7.05
N ILE A 4 10.83 -28.21 7.60
CA ILE A 4 10.28 -26.96 7.09
C ILE A 4 10.44 -25.83 8.11
N ARG A 5 10.64 -24.61 7.62
CA ARG A 5 10.54 -23.35 8.38
C ARG A 5 9.69 -22.37 7.58
N ASN A 6 8.66 -21.84 8.19
CA ASN A 6 7.79 -20.81 7.57
C ASN A 6 8.06 -19.48 8.26
N ILE A 7 8.60 -18.52 7.53
CA ILE A 7 8.99 -17.22 8.07
C ILE A 7 8.30 -16.08 7.31
N ALA A 8 7.80 -15.11 8.04
CA ALA A 8 7.34 -13.83 7.48
C ALA A 8 8.43 -12.77 7.64
N ILE A 9 8.66 -11.95 6.63
CA ILE A 9 9.64 -10.85 6.73
C ILE A 9 8.90 -9.54 6.97
N ILE A 10 9.20 -8.91 8.10
CA ILE A 10 8.66 -7.63 8.54
C ILE A 10 9.77 -6.59 8.43
N ALA A 11 9.55 -5.53 7.66
CA ALA A 11 10.51 -4.45 7.50
C ALA A 11 9.80 -3.14 7.18
N HIS A 12 10.44 -2.03 7.56
CA HIS A 12 10.06 -0.72 7.03
C HIS A 12 10.55 -0.56 5.58
N VAL A 13 9.93 0.38 4.87
CA VAL A 13 10.40 0.82 3.54
C VAL A 13 11.88 1.19 3.63
N ASP A 14 12.66 0.84 2.63
CA ASP A 14 14.11 1.10 2.55
C ASP A 14 14.99 0.42 3.61
N HIS A 15 14.48 -0.37 4.54
CA HIS A 15 15.33 -1.14 5.48
C HIS A 15 16.11 -2.28 4.82
N GLY A 16 15.84 -2.57 3.53
CA GLY A 16 16.60 -3.51 2.72
C GLY A 16 16.00 -4.91 2.65
N LYS A 17 14.67 -5.03 2.80
CA LYS A 17 13.92 -6.30 2.74
C LYS A 17 14.18 -7.06 1.45
N THR A 18 13.92 -6.44 0.29
CA THR A 18 14.11 -7.05 -1.03
C THR A 18 15.56 -7.51 -1.24
N THR A 19 16.53 -6.65 -0.87
CA THR A 19 17.95 -6.98 -0.97
C THR A 19 18.33 -8.19 -0.12
N LEU A 20 17.76 -8.29 1.11
CA LEU A 20 18.02 -9.43 1.98
C LEU A 20 17.47 -10.73 1.40
N VAL A 21 16.22 -10.71 0.93
CA VAL A 21 15.57 -11.90 0.34
C VAL A 21 16.31 -12.35 -0.93
N ASP A 22 16.73 -11.41 -1.79
CA ASP A 22 17.55 -11.73 -2.96
C ASP A 22 18.85 -12.45 -2.57
N LYS A 23 19.52 -11.98 -1.50
CA LYS A 23 20.73 -12.65 -0.99
C LYS A 23 20.43 -14.04 -0.40
N MET A 24 19.29 -14.21 0.28
CA MET A 24 18.87 -15.52 0.77
C MET A 24 18.56 -16.49 -0.38
N LEU A 25 17.94 -16.03 -1.46
CA LEU A 25 17.70 -16.82 -2.67
C LEU A 25 19.00 -17.24 -3.35
N MET A 26 19.99 -16.35 -3.42
CA MET A 26 21.32 -16.66 -3.95
C MET A 26 22.04 -17.72 -3.10
N ALA A 27 21.98 -17.61 -1.77
CA ALA A 27 22.61 -18.57 -0.85
C ALA A 27 21.96 -19.96 -0.90
N GLY A 28 20.69 -20.06 -1.26
CA GLY A 28 19.97 -21.33 -1.46
C GLY A 28 20.37 -22.11 -2.73
N HIS A 29 21.43 -21.72 -3.44
CA HIS A 29 21.92 -22.36 -4.68
C HIS A 29 20.86 -22.53 -5.79
N LEU A 30 19.87 -21.64 -5.86
CA LEU A 30 18.79 -21.69 -6.84
C LEU A 30 19.21 -21.16 -8.23
N PHE A 31 20.33 -20.45 -8.30
CA PHE A 31 20.87 -19.88 -9.53
C PHE A 31 22.18 -20.57 -9.95
N ARG A 32 22.31 -20.84 -11.24
CA ARG A 32 23.59 -21.25 -11.81
C ARG A 32 24.58 -20.08 -11.82
N ASP A 33 25.83 -20.30 -11.54
CA ASP A 33 26.90 -19.30 -11.41
C ASP A 33 27.05 -18.30 -12.58
N ASN A 34 26.35 -18.52 -13.71
CA ASN A 34 26.42 -17.71 -14.93
C ASN A 34 25.10 -16.96 -15.28
N GLN A 35 24.08 -16.99 -14.43
CA GLN A 35 22.90 -16.14 -14.67
C GLN A 35 23.14 -14.75 -14.08
N SER A 36 23.28 -13.75 -14.94
CA SER A 36 23.20 -12.34 -14.53
C SER A 36 21.77 -12.07 -14.06
N THR A 37 21.55 -12.25 -12.78
CA THR A 37 20.28 -11.90 -12.13
C THR A 37 20.28 -10.39 -11.96
N GLY A 38 19.28 -9.72 -12.54
CA GLY A 38 19.06 -8.28 -12.32
C GLY A 38 18.91 -8.01 -10.82
N GLU A 39 19.31 -6.84 -10.37
CA GLU A 39 19.07 -6.38 -9.00
C GLU A 39 17.56 -6.28 -8.76
N LEU A 40 17.08 -6.67 -7.56
CA LEU A 40 15.69 -6.61 -7.09
C LEU A 40 14.72 -7.59 -7.79
N MET A 41 15.01 -8.89 -7.66
CA MET A 41 14.20 -9.96 -8.27
C MET A 41 12.79 -10.08 -7.70
N LEU A 42 12.57 -9.74 -6.43
CA LEU A 42 11.26 -9.82 -5.78
C LEU A 42 10.31 -8.73 -6.26
N ASP A 43 10.78 -7.52 -6.52
CA ASP A 43 9.94 -6.40 -6.92
C ASP A 43 9.71 -6.42 -8.44
N ASN A 44 8.93 -7.37 -8.92
CA ASN A 44 8.57 -7.50 -10.34
C ASN A 44 7.54 -6.45 -10.81
N ASN A 45 6.93 -5.71 -9.89
CA ASN A 45 5.99 -4.65 -10.19
C ASN A 45 6.71 -3.30 -10.21
N ASP A 46 6.61 -2.58 -11.32
CA ASP A 46 7.25 -1.25 -11.46
C ASP A 46 6.76 -0.26 -10.39
N LEU A 47 5.50 -0.38 -9.95
CA LEU A 47 4.96 0.45 -8.87
C LEU A 47 5.59 0.16 -7.51
N GLU A 48 5.89 -1.11 -7.20
CA GLU A 48 6.60 -1.50 -5.98
C GLU A 48 8.01 -0.90 -5.97
N ARG A 49 8.72 -0.99 -7.11
CA ARG A 49 10.08 -0.43 -7.26
C ARG A 49 10.12 1.08 -7.14
N GLU A 50 9.20 1.79 -7.81
CA GLU A 50 9.14 3.25 -7.79
C GLU A 50 8.78 3.80 -6.41
N ARG A 51 7.91 3.10 -5.68
CA ARG A 51 7.43 3.51 -4.36
C ARG A 51 8.25 2.96 -3.21
N GLY A 52 9.11 1.99 -3.48
CA GLY A 52 9.90 1.28 -2.47
C GLY A 52 9.05 0.46 -1.47
N ILE A 53 7.80 0.14 -1.80
CA ILE A 53 6.87 -0.59 -0.91
C ILE A 53 6.45 -1.92 -1.53
N THR A 54 6.28 -2.94 -0.70
CA THR A 54 5.61 -4.18 -1.10
C THR A 54 4.09 -3.96 -1.10
N ILE A 55 3.46 -4.18 -2.22
CA ILE A 55 2.00 -4.04 -2.41
C ILE A 55 1.34 -5.41 -2.30
N LEU A 56 1.91 -6.42 -2.95
CA LEU A 56 1.40 -7.79 -2.96
C LEU A 56 2.37 -8.72 -2.24
N SER A 57 1.84 -9.55 -1.35
CA SER A 57 2.61 -10.60 -0.69
C SER A 57 3.08 -11.64 -1.70
N LYS A 58 4.33 -12.08 -1.54
CA LYS A 58 4.95 -13.11 -2.39
C LYS A 58 5.47 -14.25 -1.52
N ASN A 59 5.31 -15.47 -2.03
CA ASN A 59 5.85 -16.65 -1.39
C ASN A 59 7.06 -17.14 -2.19
N VAL A 60 8.20 -17.24 -1.52
CA VAL A 60 9.42 -17.83 -2.08
C VAL A 60 9.91 -18.93 -1.17
N SER A 61 10.73 -19.84 -1.68
CA SER A 61 11.26 -20.95 -0.89
C SER A 61 12.69 -21.25 -1.27
N ILE A 62 13.51 -21.48 -0.27
CA ILE A 62 14.91 -21.90 -0.43
C ILE A 62 15.16 -23.24 0.27
N ASN A 63 16.10 -24.01 -0.25
CA ASN A 63 16.59 -25.23 0.37
C ASN A 63 17.98 -24.98 0.95
N TYR A 64 18.13 -25.20 2.25
CA TYR A 64 19.41 -25.04 2.94
C TYR A 64 19.61 -26.14 4.00
N ASN A 65 20.73 -26.85 3.95
CA ASN A 65 21.10 -27.93 4.89
C ASN A 65 19.97 -28.96 5.15
N GLY A 66 19.21 -29.34 4.10
CA GLY A 66 18.12 -30.31 4.21
C GLY A 66 16.81 -29.72 4.75
N TYR A 67 16.78 -28.43 5.05
CA TYR A 67 15.58 -27.67 5.40
C TYR A 67 15.02 -26.97 4.18
N LYS A 68 13.70 -26.92 4.12
CA LYS A 68 12.94 -26.03 3.23
C LYS A 68 12.51 -24.81 4.05
N ILE A 69 12.99 -23.64 3.66
CA ILE A 69 12.62 -22.37 4.29
C ILE A 69 11.67 -21.65 3.35
N ASN A 70 10.40 -21.59 3.73
CA ASN A 70 9.39 -20.78 3.05
C ASN A 70 9.47 -19.36 3.59
N ILE A 71 9.65 -18.40 2.71
CA ILE A 71 9.76 -16.98 3.01
C ILE A 71 8.52 -16.29 2.46
N ILE A 72 7.79 -15.65 3.35
CA ILE A 72 6.55 -14.96 3.05
C ILE A 72 6.83 -13.46 3.13
N ASP A 73 6.80 -12.80 1.99
CA ASP A 73 6.99 -11.35 1.91
C ASP A 73 5.72 -10.62 2.35
N THR A 74 5.82 -9.74 3.36
CA THR A 74 4.68 -9.04 3.93
C THR A 74 4.63 -7.59 3.48
N PRO A 75 3.43 -7.06 3.10
CA PRO A 75 3.25 -5.64 2.90
C PRO A 75 3.54 -4.85 4.20
N GLY A 76 4.21 -3.71 4.07
CA GLY A 76 4.57 -2.88 5.23
C GLY A 76 3.56 -1.79 5.59
N HIS A 77 2.63 -1.48 4.69
CA HIS A 77 1.71 -0.35 4.86
C HIS A 77 0.36 -0.79 5.46
N SER A 78 -0.20 0.03 6.36
CA SER A 78 -1.48 -0.25 7.06
C SER A 78 -2.69 -0.42 6.13
N ASP A 79 -2.69 0.24 4.97
CA ASP A 79 -3.75 0.08 3.96
C ASP A 79 -3.87 -1.34 3.43
N PHE A 80 -2.82 -2.17 3.59
CA PHE A 80 -2.78 -3.58 3.24
C PHE A 80 -2.89 -4.52 4.47
N GLY A 81 -3.34 -4.01 5.61
CA GLY A 81 -3.38 -4.72 6.91
C GLY A 81 -4.06 -6.09 6.87
N GLY A 82 -5.14 -6.25 6.10
CA GLY A 82 -5.79 -7.57 5.96
C GLY A 82 -5.00 -8.59 5.13
N GLU A 83 -4.09 -8.15 4.29
CA GLU A 83 -3.14 -9.04 3.65
C GLU A 83 -2.08 -9.48 4.64
N VAL A 84 -1.63 -8.57 5.50
CA VAL A 84 -0.66 -8.86 6.55
C VAL A 84 -1.15 -9.97 7.47
N GLU A 85 -2.36 -9.87 8.03
CA GLU A 85 -2.90 -10.91 8.94
C GLU A 85 -3.02 -12.28 8.27
N ARG A 86 -3.46 -12.31 7.01
CA ARG A 86 -3.60 -13.55 6.23
C ARG A 86 -2.25 -14.21 5.97
N VAL A 87 -1.27 -13.40 5.62
CA VAL A 87 0.09 -13.85 5.29
C VAL A 87 0.80 -14.36 6.55
N LEU A 88 0.69 -13.63 7.66
CA LEU A 88 1.26 -14.04 8.95
C LEU A 88 0.68 -15.35 9.46
N ASN A 89 -0.56 -15.69 9.11
CA ASN A 89 -1.19 -16.98 9.47
C ASN A 89 -0.48 -18.21 8.87
N MET A 90 0.29 -18.02 7.79
CA MET A 90 1.08 -19.10 7.20
C MET A 90 2.45 -19.29 7.85
N ALA A 91 2.92 -18.33 8.67
CA ALA A 91 4.23 -18.33 9.27
C ALA A 91 4.26 -19.00 10.66
N ASP A 92 5.43 -19.50 11.06
CA ASP A 92 5.72 -20.02 12.41
C ASP A 92 6.63 -19.04 13.19
N GLY A 93 7.26 -18.09 12.49
CA GLY A 93 8.06 -17.04 13.07
C GLY A 93 8.23 -15.89 12.10
N CYS A 94 8.88 -14.81 12.55
CA CYS A 94 9.12 -13.64 11.71
C CYS A 94 10.57 -13.15 11.80
N LEU A 95 11.07 -12.62 10.68
CA LEU A 95 12.28 -11.83 10.64
C LEU A 95 11.91 -10.35 10.73
N LEU A 96 12.30 -9.70 11.79
CA LEU A 96 12.15 -8.25 11.96
C LEU A 96 13.43 -7.56 11.45
N LEU A 97 13.36 -6.95 10.28
CA LEU A 97 14.49 -6.26 9.66
C LEU A 97 14.44 -4.77 10.01
N VAL A 98 15.53 -4.28 10.63
CA VAL A 98 15.65 -2.90 11.11
C VAL A 98 16.94 -2.28 10.59
N ASP A 99 16.90 -1.02 10.16
CA ASP A 99 18.09 -0.25 9.78
C ASP A 99 18.89 0.12 11.04
N ALA A 100 20.19 -0.13 11.04
CA ALA A 100 21.11 0.12 12.15
C ALA A 100 21.25 1.61 12.55
N PHE A 101 20.80 2.52 11.71
CA PHE A 101 20.81 3.97 11.98
C PHE A 101 19.42 4.48 12.37
N GLU A 102 18.38 4.13 11.60
CA GLU A 102 17.02 4.66 11.79
C GLU A 102 16.30 4.00 12.97
N GLY A 103 16.57 2.72 13.23
CA GLY A 103 15.86 1.96 14.24
C GLY A 103 14.46 1.50 13.81
N PRO A 104 13.63 1.01 14.76
CA PRO A 104 12.28 0.54 14.45
C PRO A 104 11.35 1.71 14.14
N MET A 105 10.74 1.69 12.94
CA MET A 105 9.88 2.75 12.43
C MET A 105 8.40 2.49 12.73
N PRO A 106 7.54 3.55 12.80
CA PRO A 106 6.14 3.43 13.17
C PRO A 106 5.31 2.45 12.33
N GLN A 107 5.59 2.34 11.02
CA GLN A 107 4.89 1.39 10.14
C GLN A 107 5.17 -0.07 10.51
N THR A 108 6.39 -0.37 10.95
CA THR A 108 6.81 -1.70 11.40
C THR A 108 6.03 -2.15 12.64
N ARG A 109 5.64 -1.19 13.49
CA ARG A 109 4.90 -1.44 14.73
C ARG A 109 3.60 -2.20 14.50
N PHE A 110 2.82 -1.82 13.49
CA PHE A 110 1.55 -2.48 13.17
C PHE A 110 1.74 -3.95 12.81
N VAL A 111 2.64 -4.24 11.86
CA VAL A 111 2.89 -5.61 11.40
C VAL A 111 3.48 -6.46 12.52
N LEU A 112 4.42 -5.88 13.29
CA LEU A 112 5.04 -6.54 14.44
C LEU A 112 4.00 -6.84 15.54
N GLN A 113 3.11 -5.90 15.85
CA GLN A 113 2.03 -6.11 16.83
C GLN A 113 1.15 -7.31 16.44
N LYS A 114 0.77 -7.42 15.17
CA LYS A 114 0.01 -8.57 14.68
C LYS A 114 0.80 -9.87 14.78
N ALA A 115 2.08 -9.87 14.44
CA ALA A 115 2.95 -11.03 14.56
C ALA A 115 3.07 -11.50 16.03
N ILE A 116 3.25 -10.57 16.98
CA ILE A 116 3.32 -10.84 18.42
C ILE A 116 2.00 -11.43 18.92
N GLN A 117 0.85 -10.81 18.58
CA GLN A 117 -0.49 -11.28 18.96
C GLN A 117 -0.79 -12.70 18.44
N MET A 118 -0.25 -13.06 17.28
CA MET A 118 -0.37 -14.39 16.70
C MET A 118 0.62 -15.40 17.28
N GLY A 119 1.47 -14.99 18.22
CA GLY A 119 2.45 -15.86 18.88
C GLY A 119 3.66 -16.22 18.02
N LEU A 120 3.93 -15.48 16.97
CA LEU A 120 5.10 -15.74 16.12
C LEU A 120 6.40 -15.47 16.88
N LYS A 121 7.41 -16.35 16.72
CA LYS A 121 8.75 -16.12 17.28
C LYS A 121 9.54 -15.16 16.40
N PRO A 122 10.05 -14.05 16.94
CA PRO A 122 10.85 -13.09 16.19
C PRO A 122 12.35 -13.50 16.15
N VAL A 123 12.97 -13.23 15.01
CA VAL A 123 14.43 -13.12 14.86
C VAL A 123 14.68 -11.70 14.37
N VAL A 124 15.47 -10.93 15.09
CA VAL A 124 15.79 -9.55 14.75
C VAL A 124 17.01 -9.51 13.84
N VAL A 125 16.93 -8.74 12.75
CA VAL A 125 18.03 -8.52 11.81
C VAL A 125 18.32 -7.02 11.76
N ILE A 126 19.44 -6.61 12.31
CA ILE A 126 19.91 -5.23 12.26
C ILE A 126 20.80 -5.06 11.04
N ASN A 127 20.23 -4.43 10.01
CA ASN A 127 20.84 -4.28 8.68
C ASN A 127 21.54 -2.93 8.52
N LYS A 128 22.43 -2.84 7.53
CA LYS A 128 23.18 -1.64 7.16
C LYS A 128 24.18 -1.19 8.21
N VAL A 129 24.77 -2.12 8.94
CA VAL A 129 25.85 -1.84 9.89
C VAL A 129 27.15 -1.38 9.21
N ASP A 130 27.20 -1.43 7.87
CA ASP A 130 28.27 -0.87 7.04
C ASP A 130 28.23 0.66 6.94
N LYS A 131 27.16 1.31 7.39
CA LYS A 131 27.05 2.78 7.40
C LYS A 131 27.90 3.37 8.54
N PRO A 132 28.61 4.51 8.30
CA PRO A 132 29.52 5.09 9.29
C PRO A 132 28.83 5.59 10.57
N ASN A 133 27.53 5.88 10.52
CA ASN A 133 26.75 6.39 11.66
C ASN A 133 25.82 5.32 12.25
N CYS A 134 26.10 4.04 12.04
CA CYS A 134 25.27 2.97 12.60
C CYS A 134 25.43 2.90 14.14
N ARG A 135 24.33 2.54 14.81
CA ARG A 135 24.24 2.36 16.27
C ARG A 135 23.52 1.06 16.62
N PRO A 136 24.11 -0.09 16.27
CA PRO A 136 23.41 -1.36 16.33
C PRO A 136 22.93 -1.77 17.72
N GLU A 137 23.72 -1.49 18.77
CA GLU A 137 23.37 -1.80 20.15
C GLU A 137 22.18 -1.00 20.63
N GLU A 138 22.17 0.33 20.39
CA GLU A 138 21.05 1.20 20.73
C GLU A 138 19.78 0.81 19.97
N VAL A 139 19.90 0.46 18.68
CA VAL A 139 18.77 -0.01 17.87
C VAL A 139 18.22 -1.34 18.41
N ASN A 140 19.06 -2.23 18.91
CA ASN A 140 18.62 -3.47 19.53
C ASN A 140 17.79 -3.20 20.82
N GLU A 141 18.23 -2.24 21.65
CA GLU A 141 17.48 -1.78 22.82
C GLU A 141 16.13 -1.17 22.40
N MET A 142 16.11 -0.33 21.37
CA MET A 142 14.86 0.26 20.84
C MET A 142 13.88 -0.81 20.35
N VAL A 143 14.36 -1.91 19.74
CA VAL A 143 13.53 -3.03 19.33
C VAL A 143 12.96 -3.77 20.54
N PHE A 144 13.78 -3.98 21.58
CA PHE A 144 13.33 -4.59 22.83
C PHE A 144 12.22 -3.74 23.49
N ASP A 145 12.43 -2.44 23.61
CA ASP A 145 11.43 -1.52 24.15
C ASP A 145 10.13 -1.52 23.32
N LEU A 146 10.26 -1.57 21.99
CA LEU A 146 9.09 -1.66 21.12
C LEU A 146 8.30 -2.95 21.37
N MET A 147 8.97 -4.10 21.46
CA MET A 147 8.31 -5.39 21.69
C MET A 147 7.67 -5.43 23.10
N PHE A 148 8.37 -4.90 24.11
CA PHE A 148 7.82 -4.77 25.46
C PHE A 148 6.54 -3.93 25.49
N ASN A 149 6.53 -2.79 24.78
CA ASN A 149 5.36 -1.91 24.65
C ASN A 149 4.22 -2.52 23.80
N LEU A 150 4.47 -3.60 23.09
CA LEU A 150 3.48 -4.36 22.31
C LEU A 150 2.98 -5.61 23.06
N ASP A 151 3.24 -5.70 24.37
CA ASP A 151 2.87 -6.82 25.22
C ASP A 151 3.43 -8.18 24.75
N ALA A 152 4.64 -8.19 24.21
CA ALA A 152 5.33 -9.41 23.83
C ALA A 152 5.56 -10.31 25.05
N THR A 153 5.43 -11.63 24.86
CA THR A 153 5.68 -12.62 25.91
C THR A 153 7.19 -12.70 26.24
N GLU A 154 7.55 -13.24 27.42
CA GLU A 154 8.94 -13.45 27.79
C GLU A 154 9.73 -14.26 26.74
N GLU A 155 9.09 -15.27 26.13
CA GLU A 155 9.69 -16.06 25.06
C GLU A 155 9.92 -15.27 23.76
N GLN A 156 9.12 -14.23 23.51
CA GLN A 156 9.26 -13.35 22.35
C GLN A 156 10.26 -12.23 22.62
N LEU A 157 10.42 -11.82 23.87
CA LEU A 157 11.43 -10.84 24.29
C LEU A 157 12.86 -11.44 24.34
N ASP A 158 12.99 -12.76 24.49
CA ASP A 158 14.26 -13.49 24.35
C ASP A 158 14.55 -13.80 22.87
N PHE A 159 14.60 -12.76 22.05
CA PHE A 159 14.85 -12.90 20.61
C PHE A 159 16.33 -12.87 20.27
N PRO A 160 16.77 -13.73 19.32
CA PRO A 160 18.12 -13.64 18.78
C PRO A 160 18.25 -12.43 17.85
N THR A 161 19.42 -11.79 17.86
CA THR A 161 19.74 -10.68 16.97
C THR A 161 20.90 -11.06 16.06
N ILE A 162 20.72 -10.81 14.76
CA ILE A 162 21.73 -10.97 13.71
C ILE A 162 22.02 -9.59 13.12
N TYR A 163 23.27 -9.29 12.93
CA TYR A 163 23.76 -8.02 12.41
C TYR A 163 24.38 -8.19 11.03
N GLY A 164 24.30 -7.19 10.16
CA GLY A 164 25.00 -7.30 8.89
C GLY A 164 24.67 -6.23 7.87
N SER A 165 25.12 -6.46 6.66
CA SER A 165 24.81 -5.67 5.47
C SER A 165 24.27 -6.56 4.36
N ALA A 166 22.97 -6.50 4.14
CA ALA A 166 22.35 -7.21 3.02
C ALA A 166 22.94 -6.78 1.67
N LYS A 167 23.29 -5.50 1.53
CA LYS A 167 23.94 -4.96 0.32
C LYS A 167 25.29 -5.62 0.06
N GLN A 168 26.12 -5.73 1.09
CA GLN A 168 27.44 -6.37 0.99
C GLN A 168 27.36 -7.90 1.02
N GLY A 169 26.22 -8.48 1.47
CA GLY A 169 25.95 -9.92 1.42
C GLY A 169 26.53 -10.70 2.59
N TRP A 170 26.65 -10.10 3.77
CA TRP A 170 27.12 -10.77 4.97
C TRP A 170 26.23 -10.52 6.19
N MET A 171 26.19 -11.51 7.10
CA MET A 171 25.47 -11.48 8.38
C MET A 171 26.33 -12.15 9.47
N SER A 172 26.20 -11.67 10.73
CA SER A 172 26.97 -12.17 11.88
C SER A 172 26.16 -12.03 13.16
N GLU A 173 26.46 -12.84 14.17
CA GLU A 173 25.95 -12.66 15.54
C GLU A 173 26.63 -11.49 16.27
N ASP A 174 27.78 -11.03 15.77
CA ASP A 174 28.57 -9.91 16.32
C ASP A 174 28.82 -8.89 15.20
N TRP A 175 28.27 -7.68 15.32
CA TRP A 175 28.38 -6.66 14.28
C TRP A 175 29.81 -6.16 14.05
N GLN A 176 30.71 -6.34 15.03
CA GLN A 176 32.12 -5.98 14.92
C GLN A 176 32.94 -7.05 14.19
N LYS A 177 32.37 -8.22 13.94
CA LYS A 177 33.00 -9.36 13.28
C LYS A 177 32.27 -9.76 12.01
N PRO A 178 32.42 -9.01 10.91
CA PRO A 178 31.76 -9.34 9.66
C PRO A 178 32.20 -10.72 9.14
N THR A 179 31.28 -11.43 8.53
CA THR A 179 31.52 -12.69 7.82
C THR A 179 31.55 -12.43 6.31
N ASP A 180 31.78 -13.46 5.50
CA ASP A 180 31.83 -13.36 4.04
C ASP A 180 30.49 -13.72 3.37
N ASN A 181 29.46 -14.08 4.15
CA ASN A 181 28.19 -14.59 3.63
C ASN A 181 27.02 -14.38 4.61
N ILE A 182 25.82 -14.78 4.18
CA ILE A 182 24.59 -14.67 4.98
C ILE A 182 24.22 -15.96 5.74
N ILE A 183 25.09 -16.97 5.72
CA ILE A 183 24.83 -18.26 6.36
C ILE A 183 24.47 -18.14 7.84
N PRO A 184 25.08 -17.26 8.65
CA PRO A 184 24.68 -17.09 10.05
C PRO A 184 23.20 -16.75 10.23
N LEU A 185 22.58 -16.00 9.30
CA LEU A 185 21.15 -15.75 9.32
C LEU A 185 20.34 -17.01 9.02
N LEU A 186 20.73 -17.81 8.04
CA LEU A 186 20.04 -19.06 7.70
C LEU A 186 20.12 -20.08 8.86
N ASP A 187 21.27 -20.16 9.52
CA ASP A 187 21.47 -20.99 10.69
C ASP A 187 20.62 -20.51 11.88
N ALA A 188 20.52 -19.19 12.09
CA ALA A 188 19.64 -18.61 13.09
C ALA A 188 18.17 -18.94 12.83
N ILE A 189 17.70 -18.85 11.58
CA ILE A 189 16.34 -19.24 11.20
C ILE A 189 16.08 -20.70 11.57
N ILE A 190 16.98 -21.61 11.20
CA ILE A 190 16.82 -23.04 11.52
C ILE A 190 16.81 -23.30 13.02
N LYS A 191 17.65 -22.59 13.78
CA LYS A 191 17.82 -22.78 15.22
C LYS A 191 16.68 -22.22 16.05
N TYR A 192 16.19 -21.02 15.72
CA TYR A 192 15.27 -20.26 16.58
C TYR A 192 13.81 -20.24 16.11
N ILE A 193 13.54 -20.37 14.82
CA ILE A 193 12.17 -20.47 14.32
C ILE A 193 11.68 -21.92 14.54
N PRO A 194 10.49 -22.11 15.17
CA PRO A 194 9.96 -23.44 15.43
C PRO A 194 9.63 -24.19 14.14
N GLU A 195 9.60 -25.52 14.25
CA GLU A 195 9.03 -26.36 13.18
C GLU A 195 7.51 -26.21 13.16
N PRO A 196 6.88 -26.22 11.96
CA PRO A 196 5.44 -26.22 11.89
C PRO A 196 4.87 -27.47 12.58
N GLN A 197 3.76 -27.30 13.28
CA GLN A 197 3.05 -28.44 13.84
C GLN A 197 2.54 -29.33 12.72
N VAL A 198 2.97 -30.59 12.73
CA VAL A 198 2.49 -31.61 11.80
C VAL A 198 1.33 -32.35 12.44
N LEU A 199 0.13 -32.10 11.95
CA LEU A 199 -1.09 -32.74 12.41
C LEU A 199 -1.51 -33.83 11.43
N GLU A 200 -1.69 -35.07 11.95
CA GLU A 200 -2.22 -36.18 11.16
C GLU A 200 -3.74 -36.17 11.13
N GLY A 201 -4.34 -36.66 10.06
CA GLY A 201 -5.79 -36.74 9.91
C GLY A 201 -6.29 -36.39 8.51
N MET A 202 -7.58 -36.10 8.41
CA MET A 202 -8.18 -35.66 7.16
C MET A 202 -7.61 -34.30 6.73
N PRO A 203 -7.45 -34.06 5.42
CA PRO A 203 -6.81 -32.85 4.91
C PRO A 203 -7.58 -31.59 5.32
N GLN A 204 -6.83 -30.57 5.70
CA GLN A 204 -7.37 -29.28 6.08
C GLN A 204 -6.40 -28.18 5.70
N MET A 205 -6.87 -27.20 4.92
CA MET A 205 -6.08 -26.04 4.47
C MET A 205 -6.96 -24.81 4.43
N LEU A 206 -6.53 -23.71 5.04
CA LEU A 206 -7.15 -22.42 4.90
C LEU A 206 -6.59 -21.70 3.66
N ILE A 207 -7.47 -21.21 2.79
CA ILE A 207 -7.05 -20.36 1.65
C ILE A 207 -6.76 -18.96 2.19
N THR A 208 -5.50 -18.58 2.17
CA THR A 208 -5.02 -17.32 2.75
C THR A 208 -4.64 -16.28 1.70
N SER A 209 -4.26 -16.74 0.51
CA SER A 209 -3.86 -15.87 -0.59
C SER A 209 -4.36 -16.42 -1.93
N LEU A 210 -4.36 -15.56 -2.93
CA LEU A 210 -4.81 -15.87 -4.28
C LEU A 210 -3.78 -15.37 -5.28
N ASP A 211 -3.51 -16.18 -6.29
CA ASP A 211 -2.76 -15.79 -7.45
C ASP A 211 -3.56 -16.05 -8.73
N TYR A 212 -3.15 -15.48 -9.82
CA TYR A 212 -3.82 -15.60 -11.10
C TYR A 212 -2.83 -15.88 -12.22
N SER A 213 -3.17 -16.86 -13.04
CA SER A 213 -2.44 -17.16 -14.27
C SER A 213 -3.40 -17.10 -15.47
N SER A 214 -2.95 -16.47 -16.55
CA SER A 214 -3.73 -16.41 -17.80
C SER A 214 -4.04 -17.80 -18.41
N TYR A 215 -3.28 -18.83 -18.00
CA TYR A 215 -3.44 -20.20 -18.54
C TYR A 215 -4.33 -21.08 -17.67
N VAL A 216 -4.23 -20.97 -16.34
CA VAL A 216 -4.92 -21.86 -15.40
C VAL A 216 -5.98 -21.16 -14.55
N GLY A 217 -6.14 -19.86 -14.73
CA GLY A 217 -7.08 -19.05 -13.98
C GLY A 217 -6.63 -18.76 -12.55
N ARG A 218 -7.58 -18.75 -11.62
CA ARG A 218 -7.34 -18.46 -10.19
C ARG A 218 -6.64 -19.63 -9.52
N ILE A 219 -5.70 -19.32 -8.65
CA ILE A 219 -4.87 -20.28 -7.92
C ILE A 219 -5.02 -19.98 -6.43
N ALA A 220 -5.48 -20.96 -5.66
CA ALA A 220 -5.63 -20.83 -4.22
C ALA A 220 -4.31 -21.17 -3.52
N ILE A 221 -3.83 -20.30 -2.65
CA ILE A 221 -2.60 -20.47 -1.88
C ILE A 221 -2.94 -20.52 -0.40
N GLY A 222 -2.29 -21.44 0.32
CA GLY A 222 -2.44 -21.58 1.76
C GLY A 222 -1.46 -22.58 2.34
N ARG A 223 -1.44 -22.64 3.67
CA ARG A 223 -0.69 -23.64 4.43
C ARG A 223 -1.58 -24.85 4.69
N VAL A 224 -1.05 -26.05 4.47
CA VAL A 224 -1.71 -27.29 4.88
C VAL A 224 -1.66 -27.37 6.40
N HIS A 225 -2.82 -27.24 7.04
CA HIS A 225 -2.92 -27.22 8.49
C HIS A 225 -2.87 -28.64 9.06
N ARG A 226 -3.56 -29.59 8.42
CA ARG A 226 -3.65 -30.98 8.85
C ARG A 226 -3.66 -31.93 7.65
N GLY A 227 -3.12 -33.12 7.83
CA GLY A 227 -3.16 -34.21 6.87
C GLY A 227 -2.26 -33.99 5.65
N GLU A 228 -2.69 -34.50 4.52
CA GLU A 228 -1.98 -34.44 3.24
C GLU A 228 -2.94 -34.11 2.10
N LEU A 229 -2.56 -33.18 1.24
CA LEU A 229 -3.25 -32.89 -0.02
C LEU A 229 -2.52 -33.58 -1.17
N ARG A 230 -3.26 -34.12 -2.13
CA ARG A 230 -2.71 -34.84 -3.30
C ARG A 230 -3.30 -34.32 -4.61
N GLU A 231 -2.52 -34.36 -5.68
CA GLU A 231 -3.01 -34.12 -7.01
C GLU A 231 -4.15 -35.10 -7.36
N GLY A 232 -5.20 -34.61 -7.99
CA GLY A 232 -6.38 -35.40 -8.35
C GLY A 232 -7.33 -35.76 -7.21
N MET A 233 -7.05 -35.31 -5.97
CA MET A 233 -7.86 -35.58 -4.81
C MET A 233 -9.22 -34.86 -4.86
N GLU A 234 -10.30 -35.53 -4.46
CA GLU A 234 -11.58 -34.88 -4.17
C GLU A 234 -11.52 -34.14 -2.83
N ILE A 235 -11.99 -32.91 -2.81
CA ILE A 235 -12.03 -32.04 -1.64
C ILE A 235 -13.41 -31.43 -1.44
N GLY A 236 -13.72 -31.07 -0.22
CA GLY A 236 -14.83 -30.19 0.15
C GLY A 236 -14.32 -28.76 0.34
N LEU A 237 -14.92 -27.81 -0.35
CA LEU A 237 -14.66 -26.38 -0.15
C LEU A 237 -15.73 -25.81 0.76
N CYS A 238 -15.38 -25.51 2.02
CA CYS A 238 -16.28 -24.89 2.99
C CYS A 238 -16.34 -23.39 2.76
N LYS A 239 -17.53 -22.89 2.43
CA LYS A 239 -17.83 -21.50 2.14
C LYS A 239 -18.20 -20.69 3.40
N LYS A 240 -18.26 -19.36 3.23
CA LYS A 240 -18.67 -18.41 4.28
C LYS A 240 -20.07 -18.67 4.81
N ASP A 241 -21.00 -19.08 3.95
CA ASP A 241 -22.39 -19.37 4.28
C ASP A 241 -22.61 -20.76 4.89
N GLY A 242 -21.53 -21.52 5.13
CA GLY A 242 -21.56 -22.88 5.64
C GLY A 242 -21.83 -23.95 4.57
N THR A 243 -21.99 -23.57 3.30
CA THR A 243 -22.12 -24.55 2.22
C THR A 243 -20.79 -25.25 1.95
N VAL A 244 -20.85 -26.52 1.55
CA VAL A 244 -19.69 -27.33 1.17
C VAL A 244 -19.83 -27.75 -0.27
N VAL A 245 -18.89 -27.29 -1.10
CA VAL A 245 -18.87 -27.60 -2.53
C VAL A 245 -17.80 -28.66 -2.80
N LYS A 246 -18.21 -29.82 -3.33
CA LYS A 246 -17.27 -30.87 -3.74
C LYS A 246 -16.54 -30.46 -5.01
N GLN A 247 -15.22 -30.53 -4.97
CA GLN A 247 -14.34 -30.20 -6.09
C GLN A 247 -13.16 -31.17 -6.18
N ARG A 248 -12.39 -31.06 -7.24
CA ARG A 248 -11.19 -31.88 -7.45
C ARG A 248 -10.00 -31.01 -7.73
N ILE A 249 -8.89 -31.26 -7.04
CA ILE A 249 -7.59 -30.60 -7.29
C ILE A 249 -7.08 -31.09 -8.64
N LYS A 250 -6.95 -30.20 -9.64
CA LYS A 250 -6.38 -30.57 -10.96
C LYS A 250 -4.87 -30.68 -10.88
N GLU A 251 -4.22 -29.67 -10.29
CA GLU A 251 -2.78 -29.68 -10.06
C GLU A 251 -2.46 -29.15 -8.66
N LEU A 252 -1.42 -29.71 -8.08
CA LEU A 252 -0.88 -29.31 -6.78
C LEU A 252 0.56 -28.81 -6.97
N HIS A 253 0.84 -27.64 -6.45
CA HIS A 253 2.15 -27.01 -6.55
C HIS A 253 2.71 -26.65 -5.17
N THR A 254 4.04 -26.71 -5.03
CA THR A 254 4.79 -26.15 -3.92
C THR A 254 5.69 -25.03 -4.41
N PHE A 255 6.22 -24.22 -3.51
CA PHE A 255 7.13 -23.12 -3.88
C PHE A 255 8.58 -23.64 -3.95
N GLU A 256 9.33 -23.22 -4.98
CA GLU A 256 10.76 -23.49 -5.15
C GLU A 256 11.40 -22.25 -5.80
N GLY A 257 12.32 -21.60 -5.10
CA GLY A 257 12.81 -20.29 -5.49
C GLY A 257 11.69 -19.26 -5.55
N MET A 258 11.66 -18.49 -6.61
CA MET A 258 10.59 -17.53 -6.91
C MET A 258 9.43 -18.16 -7.70
N GLY A 259 9.54 -19.43 -8.05
CA GLY A 259 8.55 -20.13 -8.87
C GLY A 259 7.74 -21.16 -8.08
N ARG A 260 6.96 -21.92 -8.85
CA ARG A 260 6.15 -23.03 -8.34
C ARG A 260 6.53 -24.30 -9.06
N LYS A 261 6.58 -25.38 -8.32
CA LYS A 261 6.88 -26.73 -8.82
C LYS A 261 5.68 -27.63 -8.57
N LYS A 262 5.24 -28.31 -9.63
CA LYS A 262 4.21 -29.32 -9.54
C LYS A 262 4.69 -30.50 -8.70
N VAL A 263 3.85 -30.98 -7.80
CA VAL A 263 4.14 -32.10 -6.88
C VAL A 263 2.92 -33.02 -6.78
N GLU A 264 3.16 -34.29 -6.43
CA GLU A 264 2.09 -35.27 -6.25
C GLU A 264 1.36 -35.11 -4.93
N SER A 265 2.08 -34.67 -3.87
CA SER A 265 1.48 -34.47 -2.55
C SER A 265 2.18 -33.35 -1.76
N VAL A 266 1.43 -32.73 -0.84
CA VAL A 266 1.91 -31.77 0.16
C VAL A 266 1.34 -32.11 1.52
N LYS A 267 2.21 -32.20 2.54
CA LYS A 267 1.87 -32.57 3.91
C LYS A 267 1.63 -31.35 4.79
N SER A 268 0.96 -31.58 5.93
CA SER A 268 0.77 -30.62 7.00
C SER A 268 2.07 -29.85 7.32
N GLY A 269 1.94 -28.54 7.47
CA GLY A 269 3.02 -27.61 7.76
C GLY A 269 3.63 -26.92 6.54
N ASP A 270 3.46 -27.43 5.32
CA ASP A 270 3.99 -26.78 4.11
C ASP A 270 2.97 -25.87 3.44
N ILE A 271 3.47 -24.92 2.66
CA ILE A 271 2.67 -23.97 1.88
C ILE A 271 2.52 -24.50 0.46
N CYS A 272 1.29 -24.53 -0.04
CA CYS A 272 0.99 -25.02 -1.38
C CYS A 272 0.03 -24.13 -2.16
N ALA A 273 -0.02 -24.39 -3.46
CA ALA A 273 -0.90 -23.72 -4.39
C ALA A 273 -1.77 -24.77 -5.11
N LEU A 274 -3.09 -24.59 -5.07
CA LEU A 274 -4.09 -25.46 -5.67
C LEU A 274 -4.59 -24.83 -6.97
N VAL A 275 -4.55 -25.61 -8.04
CA VAL A 275 -5.01 -25.23 -9.37
C VAL A 275 -6.22 -26.04 -9.77
N GLY A 276 -7.18 -25.38 -10.43
CA GLY A 276 -8.36 -26.02 -11.00
C GLY A 276 -9.53 -26.21 -10.04
N ILE A 277 -9.51 -25.53 -8.91
CA ILE A 277 -10.67 -25.31 -8.06
C ILE A 277 -11.34 -23.98 -8.42
N GLU A 278 -12.67 -23.94 -8.39
CA GLU A 278 -13.44 -22.79 -8.87
C GLU A 278 -14.29 -22.16 -7.76
N GLY A 279 -14.61 -20.88 -7.91
CA GLY A 279 -15.51 -20.15 -7.03
C GLY A 279 -15.05 -20.07 -5.58
N PHE A 280 -13.78 -20.31 -5.26
CA PHE A 280 -13.25 -20.16 -3.91
C PHE A 280 -13.01 -18.68 -3.57
N GLU A 281 -13.07 -18.40 -2.29
CA GLU A 281 -12.71 -17.10 -1.71
C GLU A 281 -11.61 -17.28 -0.68
N ILE A 282 -10.86 -16.20 -0.41
CA ILE A 282 -9.92 -16.22 0.71
C ILE A 282 -10.69 -16.38 2.02
N GLY A 283 -10.18 -17.24 2.91
CA GLY A 283 -10.87 -17.65 4.14
C GLY A 283 -11.75 -18.89 3.99
N ASP A 284 -11.96 -19.39 2.78
CA ASP A 284 -12.57 -20.71 2.58
C ASP A 284 -11.62 -21.81 3.05
N THR A 285 -12.16 -22.90 3.55
CA THR A 285 -11.38 -24.05 4.00
C THR A 285 -11.51 -25.19 3.02
N VAL A 286 -10.37 -25.71 2.57
CA VAL A 286 -10.27 -26.99 1.85
C VAL A 286 -10.23 -28.11 2.90
N THR A 287 -11.11 -29.08 2.79
CA THR A 287 -11.29 -30.17 3.77
C THR A 287 -11.72 -31.47 3.09
N ASP A 288 -11.96 -32.52 3.88
CA ASP A 288 -12.60 -33.76 3.41
C ASP A 288 -14.06 -33.47 3.00
N PRO A 289 -14.50 -33.88 1.81
CA PRO A 289 -15.87 -33.65 1.36
C PRO A 289 -16.93 -34.43 2.13
N ASN A 290 -16.56 -35.49 2.85
CA ASN A 290 -17.48 -36.36 3.60
C ASN A 290 -17.57 -35.97 5.09
N ASN A 291 -16.51 -35.36 5.62
CA ASN A 291 -16.46 -34.84 6.99
C ASN A 291 -15.88 -33.44 7.00
N PRO A 292 -16.64 -32.41 6.60
CA PRO A 292 -16.16 -31.07 6.48
C PRO A 292 -15.89 -30.43 7.85
N GLU A 293 -14.67 -29.98 8.07
CA GLU A 293 -14.24 -29.28 9.28
C GLU A 293 -13.64 -27.92 8.88
N PRO A 294 -14.44 -26.83 8.89
CA PRO A 294 -13.95 -25.50 8.53
C PRO A 294 -13.00 -24.95 9.60
N LEU A 295 -11.90 -24.32 9.16
CA LEU A 295 -11.03 -23.52 10.03
C LEU A 295 -11.69 -22.16 10.32
N GLN A 296 -11.26 -21.56 11.43
CA GLN A 296 -11.70 -20.20 11.75
C GLN A 296 -11.24 -19.26 10.63
N ARG A 297 -12.20 -18.52 10.07
CA ARG A 297 -11.91 -17.54 9.03
C ARG A 297 -11.12 -16.37 9.61
N ILE A 298 -10.16 -15.90 8.86
CA ILE A 298 -9.46 -14.66 9.17
C ILE A 298 -10.44 -13.51 8.90
N ALA A 299 -10.67 -12.68 9.89
CA ALA A 299 -11.49 -11.49 9.72
C ALA A 299 -10.84 -10.58 8.69
N ILE A 300 -11.57 -10.22 7.65
CA ILE A 300 -11.11 -9.20 6.68
C ILE A 300 -11.70 -7.89 7.17
N ASP A 301 -10.85 -6.93 7.48
CA ASP A 301 -11.32 -5.59 7.82
C ASP A 301 -12.16 -5.02 6.69
N GLU A 302 -13.24 -4.38 7.02
CA GLU A 302 -14.11 -3.76 6.05
C GLU A 302 -13.46 -2.51 5.44
N PRO A 303 -13.81 -2.16 4.19
CA PRO A 303 -13.37 -0.89 3.61
C PRO A 303 -13.78 0.29 4.48
N THR A 304 -12.91 1.27 4.62
CA THR A 304 -13.16 2.51 5.37
C THR A 304 -13.35 3.72 4.46
N MET A 305 -12.94 3.60 3.20
CA MET A 305 -13.03 4.68 2.19
C MET A 305 -13.71 4.24 0.91
N SER A 306 -14.24 5.20 0.18
CA SER A 306 -14.80 5.02 -1.14
C SER A 306 -14.41 6.15 -2.08
N MET A 307 -14.34 5.87 -3.37
CA MET A 307 -14.18 6.83 -4.44
C MET A 307 -15.15 6.56 -5.58
N VAL A 308 -15.58 7.62 -6.24
CA VAL A 308 -16.35 7.53 -7.46
C VAL A 308 -15.40 7.40 -8.65
N PHE A 309 -15.60 6.38 -9.47
CA PHE A 309 -14.94 6.19 -10.76
C PHE A 309 -15.96 6.41 -11.86
N THR A 310 -15.60 7.12 -12.90
CA THR A 310 -16.47 7.37 -14.06
C THR A 310 -15.65 7.39 -15.35
N ILE A 311 -16.32 7.29 -16.48
CA ILE A 311 -15.67 7.46 -17.79
C ILE A 311 -15.09 8.87 -17.92
N ASN A 312 -14.03 9.01 -18.67
CA ASN A 312 -13.52 10.34 -19.04
C ASN A 312 -14.46 10.98 -20.06
N ASP A 313 -15.12 12.09 -19.69
CA ASP A 313 -15.99 12.89 -20.56
C ASP A 313 -15.40 14.28 -20.87
N SER A 314 -14.09 14.45 -20.62
CA SER A 314 -13.39 15.68 -20.90
C SER A 314 -13.28 15.96 -22.41
N PRO A 315 -13.02 17.23 -22.83
CA PRO A 315 -12.71 17.54 -24.23
C PRO A 315 -11.49 16.82 -24.80
N PHE A 316 -10.67 16.19 -23.96
CA PHE A 316 -9.50 15.39 -24.36
C PHE A 316 -9.74 13.90 -24.32
N PHE A 317 -10.98 13.46 -24.16
CA PHE A 317 -11.38 12.06 -24.20
C PHE A 317 -10.79 11.32 -25.41
N GLY A 318 -10.16 10.17 -25.16
CA GLY A 318 -9.61 9.29 -26.20
C GLY A 318 -8.33 9.78 -26.87
N LYS A 319 -7.72 10.89 -26.39
CA LYS A 319 -6.43 11.35 -26.95
C LYS A 319 -5.24 10.48 -26.54
N ASP A 320 -5.26 9.95 -25.32
CA ASP A 320 -4.12 9.27 -24.73
C ASP A 320 -4.39 7.78 -24.50
N GLY A 321 -5.60 7.41 -24.08
CA GLY A 321 -5.93 6.07 -23.65
C GLY A 321 -6.41 5.14 -24.75
N LYS A 322 -6.13 3.85 -24.56
CA LYS A 322 -6.61 2.77 -25.40
C LYS A 322 -7.98 2.24 -24.95
N TYR A 323 -8.21 2.25 -23.62
CA TYR A 323 -9.41 1.73 -22.98
C TYR A 323 -10.20 2.85 -22.34
N VAL A 324 -11.22 3.34 -23.03
CA VAL A 324 -11.91 4.60 -22.68
C VAL A 324 -13.42 4.42 -22.44
N THR A 325 -13.99 3.22 -22.71
CA THR A 325 -15.42 2.98 -22.61
C THR A 325 -15.82 2.45 -21.23
N SER A 326 -17.10 2.63 -20.87
CA SER A 326 -17.69 2.08 -19.65
C SER A 326 -17.52 0.55 -19.55
N ARG A 327 -17.62 -0.15 -20.66
CA ARG A 327 -17.40 -1.59 -20.72
C ARG A 327 -15.97 -1.97 -20.33
N HIS A 328 -14.97 -1.25 -20.84
CA HIS A 328 -13.56 -1.52 -20.51
C HIS A 328 -13.30 -1.33 -19.02
N ILE A 329 -13.84 -0.25 -18.43
CA ILE A 329 -13.68 0.03 -17.00
C ILE A 329 -14.37 -1.06 -16.17
N ALA A 330 -15.61 -1.44 -16.52
CA ALA A 330 -16.35 -2.48 -15.83
C ALA A 330 -15.58 -3.82 -15.82
N GLU A 331 -15.17 -4.29 -17.00
CA GLU A 331 -14.41 -5.54 -17.15
C GLU A 331 -13.08 -5.51 -16.39
N ARG A 332 -12.45 -4.33 -16.31
CA ARG A 332 -11.19 -4.18 -15.54
C ARG A 332 -11.42 -4.22 -14.04
N LEU A 333 -12.47 -3.56 -13.55
CA LEU A 333 -12.85 -3.57 -12.14
C LEU A 333 -13.29 -4.98 -11.70
N GLU A 334 -14.04 -5.71 -12.53
CA GLU A 334 -14.40 -7.11 -12.26
C GLU A 334 -13.16 -8.00 -12.14
N ARG A 335 -12.19 -7.87 -13.04
CA ARG A 335 -10.91 -8.58 -12.94
C ARG A 335 -10.11 -8.21 -11.68
N GLU A 336 -10.24 -6.98 -11.19
CA GLU A 336 -9.60 -6.58 -9.95
C GLU A 336 -10.27 -7.23 -8.74
N LEU A 337 -11.60 -7.31 -8.71
CA LEU A 337 -12.35 -8.01 -7.66
C LEU A 337 -11.97 -9.48 -7.54
N ASP A 338 -11.59 -10.11 -8.65
CA ASP A 338 -11.11 -11.50 -8.64
C ASP A 338 -9.77 -11.66 -7.90
N LYS A 339 -8.96 -10.61 -7.82
CA LYS A 339 -7.62 -10.63 -7.22
C LYS A 339 -7.55 -9.97 -5.85
N ASN A 340 -8.41 -8.97 -5.62
CA ASN A 340 -8.34 -8.10 -4.45
C ASN A 340 -9.64 -8.13 -3.66
N LEU A 341 -9.67 -8.91 -2.59
CA LEU A 341 -10.87 -9.07 -1.74
C LEU A 341 -11.13 -7.88 -0.79
N ALA A 342 -10.13 -7.03 -0.56
CA ALA A 342 -10.31 -5.82 0.23
C ALA A 342 -11.03 -4.72 -0.58
N LEU A 343 -11.21 -4.94 -1.88
CA LEU A 343 -11.92 -4.04 -2.77
C LEU A 343 -13.39 -4.46 -2.89
N ARG A 344 -14.29 -3.48 -2.92
CA ARG A 344 -15.69 -3.68 -3.30
C ARG A 344 -16.05 -2.66 -4.36
N VAL A 345 -16.86 -3.05 -5.33
CA VAL A 345 -17.32 -2.17 -6.41
C VAL A 345 -18.84 -2.23 -6.49
N LYS A 346 -19.47 -1.06 -6.51
CA LYS A 346 -20.91 -0.93 -6.74
C LYS A 346 -21.12 -0.05 -7.96
N LYS A 347 -21.72 -0.59 -9.02
CA LYS A 347 -22.12 0.17 -10.19
C LYS A 347 -23.44 0.87 -9.93
N ASP A 348 -23.58 2.13 -10.37
CA ASP A 348 -24.88 2.80 -10.44
C ASP A 348 -25.73 2.14 -11.53
N PRO A 349 -27.01 1.83 -11.27
CA PRO A 349 -27.88 1.20 -12.27
C PRO A 349 -28.19 2.08 -13.49
N ASN A 350 -28.15 3.39 -13.33
CA ASN A 350 -28.61 4.37 -14.32
C ASN A 350 -27.47 5.12 -15.02
N GLU A 351 -26.28 5.10 -14.44
CA GLU A 351 -25.14 5.89 -14.91
C GLU A 351 -23.88 5.03 -15.06
N ASP A 352 -22.96 5.48 -15.89
CA ASP A 352 -21.63 4.87 -16.03
C ASP A 352 -20.69 5.32 -14.90
N VAL A 353 -21.14 5.08 -13.67
CA VAL A 353 -20.49 5.46 -12.42
C VAL A 353 -20.30 4.23 -11.55
N TRP A 354 -19.10 4.07 -11.00
CA TRP A 354 -18.76 3.01 -10.06
C TRP A 354 -18.30 3.63 -8.74
N THR A 355 -18.92 3.22 -7.65
CA THR A 355 -18.37 3.48 -6.32
C THR A 355 -17.43 2.35 -5.95
N VAL A 356 -16.16 2.68 -5.83
CA VAL A 356 -15.08 1.75 -5.50
C VAL A 356 -14.71 1.95 -4.03
N TYR A 357 -14.82 0.88 -3.24
CA TYR A 357 -14.56 0.88 -1.81
C TYR A 357 -13.21 0.23 -1.55
N GLY A 358 -12.39 0.86 -0.71
CA GLY A 358 -11.06 0.38 -0.33
C GLY A 358 -10.72 0.74 1.12
N ARG A 359 -9.56 0.31 1.58
CA ARG A 359 -9.11 0.54 2.95
C ARG A 359 -8.56 1.94 3.18
N GLY A 360 -7.92 2.52 2.17
CA GLY A 360 -7.30 3.83 2.26
C GLY A 360 -7.07 4.45 0.90
N VAL A 361 -6.57 5.69 0.89
CA VAL A 361 -6.28 6.43 -0.34
C VAL A 361 -5.18 5.74 -1.15
N LEU A 362 -4.14 5.22 -0.48
CA LEU A 362 -3.04 4.52 -1.15
C LEU A 362 -3.53 3.25 -1.87
N HIS A 363 -4.40 2.47 -1.23
CA HIS A 363 -4.96 1.26 -1.85
C HIS A 363 -5.71 1.59 -3.14
N LEU A 364 -6.56 2.64 -3.13
CA LEU A 364 -7.32 3.06 -4.31
C LEU A 364 -6.41 3.72 -5.37
N SER A 365 -5.39 4.48 -4.96
CA SER A 365 -4.45 5.11 -5.89
C SER A 365 -3.59 4.10 -6.64
N VAL A 366 -3.21 3.00 -5.99
CA VAL A 366 -2.49 1.89 -6.65
C VAL A 366 -3.35 1.28 -7.75
N LEU A 367 -4.65 1.07 -7.52
CA LEU A 367 -5.56 0.59 -8.55
C LEU A 367 -5.64 1.56 -9.74
N ILE A 368 -5.84 2.86 -9.45
CA ILE A 368 -5.94 3.90 -10.48
C ILE A 368 -4.65 3.98 -11.30
N GLU A 369 -3.49 3.98 -10.64
CA GLU A 369 -2.19 4.05 -11.30
C GLU A 369 -1.91 2.81 -12.15
N THR A 370 -2.30 1.62 -11.67
CA THR A 370 -2.23 0.38 -12.46
C THR A 370 -3.08 0.47 -13.71
N MET A 371 -4.33 0.93 -13.59
CA MET A 371 -5.21 1.14 -14.74
C MET A 371 -4.62 2.15 -15.72
N ARG A 372 -4.06 3.26 -15.22
CA ARG A 372 -3.39 4.27 -16.04
C ARG A 372 -2.27 3.68 -16.89
N ARG A 373 -1.40 2.87 -16.30
CA ARG A 373 -0.28 2.19 -17.00
C ARG A 373 -0.73 1.11 -17.97
N GLU A 374 -1.86 0.47 -17.71
CA GLU A 374 -2.50 -0.47 -18.63
C GLU A 374 -3.13 0.23 -19.86
N GLY A 375 -3.21 1.57 -19.87
CA GLY A 375 -3.74 2.37 -20.97
C GLY A 375 -5.20 2.76 -20.85
N TYR A 376 -5.75 2.78 -19.62
CA TYR A 376 -7.12 3.24 -19.36
C TYR A 376 -7.16 4.77 -19.18
N GLU A 377 -8.28 5.36 -19.62
CA GLU A 377 -8.68 6.72 -19.24
C GLU A 377 -9.92 6.64 -18.35
N LEU A 378 -9.88 7.38 -17.24
CA LEU A 378 -11.00 7.48 -16.31
C LEU A 378 -10.96 8.81 -15.56
N GLN A 379 -12.05 9.11 -14.89
CA GLN A 379 -12.12 10.21 -13.93
C GLN A 379 -12.43 9.64 -12.57
N VAL A 380 -11.86 10.23 -11.54
CA VAL A 380 -12.06 9.82 -10.16
C VAL A 380 -12.43 11.01 -9.29
N GLY A 381 -13.39 10.78 -8.40
CA GLY A 381 -13.86 11.79 -7.46
C GLY A 381 -13.03 11.83 -6.18
N GLN A 382 -13.34 12.80 -5.32
CA GLN A 382 -12.71 12.94 -4.02
C GLN A 382 -12.90 11.68 -3.15
N PRO A 383 -11.84 11.22 -2.43
CA PRO A 383 -11.98 10.17 -1.43
C PRO A 383 -12.96 10.55 -0.34
N GLN A 384 -13.87 9.64 -0.03
CA GLN A 384 -14.88 9.80 1.02
C GLN A 384 -14.78 8.67 2.03
N VAL A 385 -14.94 8.98 3.30
CA VAL A 385 -15.02 7.96 4.36
C VAL A 385 -16.41 7.32 4.37
N ILE A 386 -16.44 6.04 4.70
CA ILE A 386 -17.69 5.29 4.82
C ILE A 386 -18.27 5.59 6.21
N VAL A 387 -19.42 6.22 6.23
CA VAL A 387 -20.18 6.52 7.44
C VAL A 387 -21.17 5.40 7.69
N LYS A 388 -21.27 4.95 8.94
CA LYS A 388 -22.22 3.92 9.39
C LYS A 388 -23.17 4.50 10.42
N GLU A 389 -24.36 3.94 10.51
CA GLU A 389 -25.27 4.17 11.62
C GLU A 389 -25.12 3.01 12.61
N ILE A 390 -24.66 3.31 13.81
CA ILE A 390 -24.47 2.34 14.89
C ILE A 390 -25.28 2.83 16.09
N ASP A 391 -26.19 2.00 16.58
CA ASP A 391 -27.11 2.33 17.69
C ASP A 391 -27.90 3.64 17.48
N GLY A 392 -28.30 3.92 16.22
CA GLY A 392 -29.03 5.14 15.85
C GLY A 392 -28.17 6.41 15.82
N GLN A 393 -26.86 6.29 15.91
CA GLN A 393 -25.92 7.41 15.80
C GLN A 393 -25.08 7.30 14.53
N LYS A 394 -24.86 8.45 13.89
CA LYS A 394 -23.93 8.57 12.76
C LYS A 394 -22.50 8.39 13.25
N CYS A 395 -21.82 7.34 12.81
CA CYS A 395 -20.44 7.02 13.17
C CYS A 395 -19.51 7.08 11.97
N GLU A 396 -18.28 7.50 12.22
CA GLU A 396 -17.21 7.57 11.24
C GLU A 396 -16.00 6.75 11.67
N PRO A 397 -15.17 6.27 10.73
CA PRO A 397 -13.95 5.54 11.07
C PRO A 397 -12.93 6.49 11.70
N VAL A 398 -12.33 6.04 12.81
CA VAL A 398 -11.28 6.73 13.55
C VAL A 398 -10.02 5.88 13.48
N GLU A 399 -8.89 6.53 13.33
CA GLU A 399 -7.58 5.91 13.22
C GLU A 399 -6.67 6.31 14.37
N LEU A 400 -5.83 5.39 14.79
CA LEU A 400 -4.67 5.67 15.62
C LEU A 400 -3.55 6.17 14.70
N MET A 401 -3.23 7.44 14.81
CA MET A 401 -2.15 8.07 14.06
C MET A 401 -0.94 8.29 14.97
N THR A 402 0.23 7.82 14.54
CA THR A 402 1.51 8.04 15.20
C THR A 402 2.36 8.99 14.39
N VAL A 403 2.87 10.04 15.00
CA VAL A 403 3.80 11.00 14.39
C VAL A 403 5.07 11.06 15.22
N ASN A 404 6.21 10.86 14.58
CA ASN A 404 7.54 11.01 15.16
C ASN A 404 8.24 12.20 14.49
N VAL A 405 8.65 13.19 15.30
CA VAL A 405 9.15 14.48 14.80
C VAL A 405 10.12 15.12 15.78
N PRO A 406 11.10 15.95 15.34
CA PRO A 406 11.89 16.78 16.25
C PRO A 406 11.02 17.67 17.13
N GLU A 407 11.44 17.87 18.37
CA GLU A 407 10.65 18.58 19.40
C GLU A 407 10.15 19.95 18.95
N GLU A 408 10.96 20.69 18.21
CA GLU A 408 10.66 22.05 17.73
C GLU A 408 9.39 22.15 16.86
N TYR A 409 8.99 21.04 16.19
CA TYR A 409 7.81 21.00 15.31
C TYR A 409 6.56 20.46 15.99
N SER A 410 6.66 19.89 17.19
CA SER A 410 5.58 19.16 17.88
C SER A 410 4.32 20.00 18.06
N SER A 411 4.45 21.23 18.58
CA SER A 411 3.32 22.13 18.83
C SER A 411 2.54 22.46 17.55
N LYS A 412 3.24 22.66 16.45
CA LYS A 412 2.63 22.97 15.16
C LYS A 412 1.83 21.78 14.61
N ILE A 413 2.33 20.56 14.81
CA ILE A 413 1.65 19.34 14.40
C ILE A 413 0.41 19.09 15.25
N ILE A 414 0.52 19.27 16.58
CA ILE A 414 -0.65 19.16 17.48
C ILE A 414 -1.77 20.11 17.05
N ASP A 415 -1.46 21.38 16.74
CA ASP A 415 -2.46 22.34 16.26
C ASP A 415 -3.11 21.89 14.94
N MET A 416 -2.31 21.40 13.99
CA MET A 416 -2.82 20.89 12.70
C MET A 416 -3.77 19.70 12.88
N VAL A 417 -3.42 18.76 13.75
CA VAL A 417 -4.21 17.54 14.01
C VAL A 417 -5.49 17.90 14.77
N THR A 418 -5.42 18.79 15.75
CA THR A 418 -6.57 19.24 16.53
C THR A 418 -7.60 19.98 15.66
N ARG A 419 -7.18 20.82 14.73
CA ARG A 419 -8.08 21.47 13.75
C ARG A 419 -8.81 20.44 12.88
N ARG A 420 -8.24 19.25 12.68
CA ARG A 420 -8.84 18.13 11.96
C ARG A 420 -9.57 17.13 12.87
N ARG A 421 -9.96 17.57 14.07
CA ARG A 421 -10.69 16.79 15.08
C ARG A 421 -9.90 15.58 15.62
N GLY A 422 -8.57 15.62 15.53
CA GLY A 422 -7.70 14.64 16.19
C GLY A 422 -7.48 14.99 17.67
N GLU A 423 -7.39 13.97 18.50
CA GLU A 423 -7.18 14.05 19.94
C GLU A 423 -5.85 13.40 20.28
N LEU A 424 -4.99 14.13 21.01
CA LEU A 424 -3.70 13.62 21.47
C LEU A 424 -3.95 12.58 22.59
N VAL A 425 -3.43 11.38 22.41
CA VAL A 425 -3.57 10.25 23.33
C VAL A 425 -2.31 10.09 24.18
N SER A 426 -1.15 10.09 23.54
CA SER A 426 0.14 9.93 24.21
C SER A 426 1.21 10.79 23.55
N MET A 427 2.23 11.14 24.35
CA MET A 427 3.38 11.90 23.90
C MET A 427 4.61 11.43 24.70
N ASN A 428 5.57 10.86 23.99
CA ASN A 428 6.79 10.31 24.54
C ASN A 428 8.01 10.96 23.90
N THR A 429 8.91 11.49 24.70
CA THR A 429 10.17 12.08 24.23
C THR A 429 11.27 11.01 24.23
N GLN A 430 11.91 10.81 23.10
CA GLN A 430 13.07 9.93 22.93
C GLN A 430 14.20 10.75 22.30
N ASN A 431 15.24 11.01 23.08
CA ASN A 431 16.37 11.87 22.71
C ASN A 431 15.88 13.28 22.28
N ASP A 432 16.10 13.67 21.02
CA ASP A 432 15.72 14.95 20.42
C ASP A 432 14.41 14.90 19.62
N ARG A 433 13.72 13.75 19.64
CA ARG A 433 12.48 13.52 18.91
C ARG A 433 11.32 13.22 19.85
N ILE A 434 10.13 13.59 19.40
CA ILE A 434 8.89 13.33 20.12
C ILE A 434 8.02 12.40 19.28
N GLN A 435 7.59 11.31 19.87
CA GLN A 435 6.56 10.45 19.35
C GLN A 435 5.21 10.85 19.96
N MET A 436 4.26 11.18 19.11
CA MET A 436 2.89 11.54 19.48
C MET A 436 1.90 10.55 18.88
N GLU A 437 0.90 10.15 19.65
CA GLU A 437 -0.20 9.31 19.20
C GLU A 437 -1.51 10.08 19.29
N PHE A 438 -2.33 9.96 18.25
CA PHE A 438 -3.60 10.68 18.12
C PHE A 438 -4.72 9.73 17.72
N HIS A 439 -5.92 9.93 18.27
CA HIS A 439 -7.15 9.40 17.69
C HIS A 439 -7.74 10.45 16.74
N ILE A 440 -7.74 10.16 15.45
CA ILE A 440 -8.17 11.11 14.43
C ILE A 440 -9.18 10.47 13.47
N PRO A 441 -10.27 11.16 13.10
CA PRO A 441 -11.15 10.67 12.04
C PRO A 441 -10.41 10.42 10.73
N SER A 442 -10.64 9.30 10.05
CA SER A 442 -9.95 8.97 8.79
C SER A 442 -10.04 10.09 7.75
N ARG A 443 -11.17 10.83 7.69
CA ARG A 443 -11.30 12.01 6.81
C ARG A 443 -10.38 13.17 7.21
N GLY A 444 -9.90 13.22 8.46
CA GLY A 444 -8.93 14.21 8.93
C GLY A 444 -7.52 13.92 8.47
N ILE A 445 -7.20 12.67 8.14
CA ILE A 445 -5.88 12.26 7.67
C ILE A 445 -5.68 12.62 6.19
N ILE A 446 -6.76 12.69 5.40
CA ILE A 446 -6.70 13.04 3.97
C ILE A 446 -5.99 14.39 3.80
N GLY A 447 -4.85 14.41 3.08
CA GLY A 447 -4.01 15.58 2.86
C GLY A 447 -3.22 16.08 4.09
N LEU A 448 -3.30 15.39 5.24
CA LEU A 448 -2.54 15.76 6.44
C LEU A 448 -1.06 15.43 6.30
N ARG A 449 -0.72 14.31 5.67
CA ARG A 449 0.67 13.85 5.52
C ARG A 449 1.56 14.90 4.86
N THR A 450 1.12 15.45 3.73
CA THR A 450 1.84 16.49 2.98
C THR A 450 2.02 17.75 3.84
N ASN A 451 0.99 18.14 4.59
CA ASN A 451 1.06 19.29 5.47
C ASN A 451 2.04 19.08 6.64
N VAL A 452 2.03 17.90 7.25
CA VAL A 452 2.94 17.51 8.34
C VAL A 452 4.39 17.49 7.84
N LEU A 453 4.67 16.89 6.68
CA LEU A 453 5.99 16.87 6.07
C LEU A 453 6.48 18.30 5.76
N THR A 454 5.64 19.14 5.17
CA THR A 454 5.99 20.54 4.90
C THR A 454 6.26 21.32 6.19
N ALA A 455 5.46 21.09 7.22
CA ALA A 455 5.58 21.78 8.51
C ALA A 455 6.84 21.41 9.27
N SER A 456 7.36 20.20 9.05
CA SER A 456 8.55 19.64 9.71
C SER A 456 9.79 19.62 8.79
N ALA A 457 9.78 20.39 7.70
CA ALA A 457 10.86 20.40 6.71
C ALA A 457 11.24 19.02 6.15
N GLY A 458 10.27 18.09 6.12
CA GLY A 458 10.45 16.71 5.65
C GLY A 458 10.88 15.71 6.74
N GLU A 459 11.11 16.15 7.97
CA GLU A 459 11.64 15.30 9.05
C GLU A 459 10.61 14.47 9.82
N ALA A 460 9.31 14.76 9.63
CA ALA A 460 8.26 13.98 10.31
C ALA A 460 8.08 12.60 9.66
N ILE A 461 7.91 11.61 10.53
CA ILE A 461 7.52 10.26 10.14
C ILE A 461 6.10 10.05 10.66
N MET A 462 5.17 9.73 9.78
CA MET A 462 3.77 9.58 10.10
C MET A 462 3.27 8.21 9.65
N SER A 463 2.57 7.52 10.54
CA SER A 463 1.81 6.31 10.24
C SER A 463 0.42 6.39 10.86
N HIS A 464 -0.51 5.63 10.33
CA HIS A 464 -1.87 5.55 10.85
C HIS A 464 -2.44 4.16 10.59
N GLN A 465 -3.38 3.76 11.44
CA GLN A 465 -4.09 2.48 11.31
C GLN A 465 -5.53 2.63 11.79
N PHE A 466 -6.45 1.90 11.17
CA PHE A 466 -7.84 1.87 11.61
C PHE A 466 -7.93 1.38 13.06
N LEU A 467 -8.68 2.11 13.89
CA LEU A 467 -8.94 1.77 15.27
C LEU A 467 -10.36 1.20 15.43
N GLU A 468 -11.35 2.06 15.25
CA GLU A 468 -12.77 1.71 15.42
C GLU A 468 -13.68 2.76 14.77
N TYR A 469 -14.99 2.50 14.78
CA TYR A 469 -16.00 3.50 14.44
C TYR A 469 -16.40 4.28 15.69
N GLN A 470 -16.34 5.61 15.63
CA GLN A 470 -16.77 6.52 16.70
C GLN A 470 -17.85 7.49 16.20
N PRO A 471 -18.64 8.09 17.09
CA PRO A 471 -19.60 9.12 16.72
C PRO A 471 -18.98 10.25 15.90
N TRP A 472 -19.73 10.77 14.94
CA TRP A 472 -19.28 11.86 14.07
C TRP A 472 -18.78 13.08 14.85
N LYS A 473 -17.51 13.48 14.63
CA LYS A 473 -16.82 14.55 15.37
C LYS A 473 -17.04 15.96 14.80
N GLY A 474 -18.07 16.17 13.95
CA GLY A 474 -18.37 17.47 13.33
C GLY A 474 -17.57 17.71 12.05
N ASP A 475 -17.74 18.86 11.42
CA ASP A 475 -17.11 19.17 10.14
C ASP A 475 -15.60 19.46 10.27
N ILE A 476 -14.86 19.11 9.22
CA ILE A 476 -13.42 19.35 9.10
C ILE A 476 -13.20 20.20 7.85
N GLU A 477 -12.57 21.34 8.03
CA GLU A 477 -12.09 22.14 6.89
C GLU A 477 -10.89 21.47 6.25
N ARG A 478 -11.01 21.12 4.95
CA ARG A 478 -9.92 20.51 4.19
C ARG A 478 -9.11 21.56 3.44
N ARG A 479 -9.67 22.08 2.36
CA ARG A 479 -9.07 23.09 1.49
C ARG A 479 -9.92 24.37 1.59
N THR A 480 -9.32 25.44 2.08
CA THR A 480 -9.97 26.77 2.19
C THR A 480 -9.89 27.54 0.88
N ASN A 481 -8.79 27.41 0.15
CA ASN A 481 -8.53 28.17 -1.07
C ASN A 481 -9.41 27.71 -2.25
N GLY A 482 -9.80 28.66 -3.09
CA GLY A 482 -10.53 28.44 -4.33
C GLY A 482 -9.66 27.87 -5.45
N SER A 483 -10.29 27.60 -6.59
CA SER A 483 -9.63 27.10 -7.80
C SER A 483 -9.46 28.23 -8.83
N LEU A 484 -8.33 28.22 -9.53
CA LEU A 484 -8.15 28.93 -10.81
C LEU A 484 -8.63 28.00 -11.92
N ILE A 485 -9.67 28.39 -12.64
CA ILE A 485 -10.37 27.56 -13.64
C ILE A 485 -10.12 28.14 -15.03
N ALA A 486 -9.72 27.31 -15.98
CA ALA A 486 -9.53 27.74 -17.35
C ALA A 486 -10.84 28.19 -17.99
N MET A 487 -10.83 29.36 -18.63
CA MET A 487 -11.98 29.97 -19.30
C MET A 487 -12.32 29.26 -20.61
N GLU A 488 -11.32 28.89 -21.37
CA GLU A 488 -11.44 28.33 -22.71
C GLU A 488 -10.37 27.29 -22.99
N GLY A 489 -10.56 26.48 -24.03
CA GLY A 489 -9.58 25.52 -24.50
C GLY A 489 -8.49 26.18 -25.35
N GLY A 490 -7.28 25.66 -25.28
CA GLY A 490 -6.15 26.12 -26.06
C GLY A 490 -4.80 25.87 -25.38
N THR A 491 -3.75 26.45 -25.91
CA THR A 491 -2.40 26.34 -25.36
C THR A 491 -2.16 27.43 -24.30
N ALA A 492 -1.65 27.07 -23.15
CA ALA A 492 -1.29 28.00 -22.09
C ALA A 492 -0.04 28.81 -22.46
N PHE A 493 -0.11 30.14 -22.38
CA PHE A 493 1.01 31.01 -22.71
C PHE A 493 1.72 31.54 -21.46
N ALA A 494 3.05 31.55 -21.51
CA ALA A 494 3.92 32.13 -20.49
C ALA A 494 3.49 33.53 -20.07
N TYR A 495 3.15 34.40 -21.04
CA TYR A 495 2.66 35.76 -20.80
C TYR A 495 1.37 35.79 -19.96
N ALA A 496 0.42 34.91 -20.25
CA ALA A 496 -0.84 34.88 -19.50
C ALA A 496 -0.62 34.39 -18.05
N ILE A 497 0.18 33.34 -17.87
CA ILE A 497 0.55 32.81 -16.55
C ILE A 497 1.26 33.89 -15.72
N ASP A 498 2.26 34.57 -16.29
CA ASP A 498 3.00 35.67 -15.64
C ASP A 498 2.07 36.76 -15.11
N LYS A 499 1.07 37.18 -15.89
CA LYS A 499 0.10 38.18 -15.49
C LYS A 499 -0.94 37.74 -14.46
N LEU A 500 -1.08 36.45 -14.28
CA LEU A 500 -2.08 35.84 -13.39
C LEU A 500 -1.48 35.24 -12.11
N GLN A 501 -0.14 35.12 -12.01
CA GLN A 501 0.53 34.47 -10.88
C GLN A 501 0.34 35.21 -9.54
N ASP A 502 -0.01 36.48 -9.52
CA ASP A 502 -0.38 37.22 -8.31
C ASP A 502 -1.72 36.73 -7.73
N ARG A 503 -2.54 36.01 -8.50
CA ARG A 503 -3.82 35.49 -8.08
C ARG A 503 -3.72 34.15 -7.37
N GLY A 504 -2.60 33.43 -7.53
CA GLY A 504 -2.40 32.13 -6.90
C GLY A 504 -1.29 31.31 -7.52
N ARG A 505 -1.26 30.03 -7.22
CA ARG A 505 -0.26 29.07 -7.69
C ARG A 505 -0.81 28.28 -8.87
N PHE A 506 -0.03 28.13 -9.93
CA PHE A 506 -0.42 27.35 -11.11
C PHE A 506 0.04 25.89 -11.02
N PHE A 507 -0.70 25.00 -11.71
CA PHE A 507 -0.44 23.56 -11.83
C PHE A 507 -0.06 23.15 -13.25
N ILE A 508 -0.08 24.10 -14.20
CA ILE A 508 0.20 23.89 -15.61
C ILE A 508 1.50 24.56 -16.03
N PHE A 509 2.16 23.96 -16.99
CA PHE A 509 3.34 24.54 -17.63
C PHE A 509 2.96 25.44 -18.81
N PRO A 510 3.79 26.44 -19.17
CA PRO A 510 3.67 27.10 -20.47
C PRO A 510 3.75 26.08 -21.61
N GLN A 511 2.99 26.31 -22.67
CA GLN A 511 2.83 25.44 -23.85
C GLN A 511 1.96 24.18 -23.60
N GLU A 512 1.42 23.98 -22.42
CA GLU A 512 0.51 22.89 -22.12
C GLU A 512 -0.88 23.17 -22.69
N GLU A 513 -1.54 22.14 -23.27
CA GLU A 513 -2.93 22.24 -23.72
C GLU A 513 -3.90 22.16 -22.54
N VAL A 514 -4.85 23.06 -22.49
CA VAL A 514 -5.90 23.13 -21.47
C VAL A 514 -7.29 23.18 -22.12
N TYR A 515 -8.31 22.89 -21.34
CA TYR A 515 -9.72 23.02 -21.77
C TYR A 515 -10.56 23.81 -20.78
N ALA A 516 -11.69 24.34 -21.22
CA ALA A 516 -12.62 25.07 -20.36
C ALA A 516 -13.10 24.22 -19.19
N GLY A 517 -13.05 24.76 -17.96
CA GLY A 517 -13.41 24.02 -16.74
C GLY A 517 -12.29 23.21 -16.12
N GLN A 518 -11.10 23.10 -16.72
CA GLN A 518 -9.92 22.52 -16.11
C GLN A 518 -9.44 23.41 -14.96
N VAL A 519 -9.07 22.79 -13.83
CA VAL A 519 -8.45 23.48 -12.70
C VAL A 519 -6.96 23.63 -13.00
N VAL A 520 -6.55 24.85 -13.30
CA VAL A 520 -5.18 25.19 -13.73
C VAL A 520 -4.32 25.78 -12.61
N GLY A 521 -4.90 25.97 -11.43
CA GLY A 521 -4.18 26.48 -10.28
C GLY A 521 -5.07 26.65 -9.04
N GLU A 522 -4.44 27.05 -7.93
CA GLU A 522 -5.06 27.40 -6.67
C GLU A 522 -5.16 28.92 -6.55
N ASN A 523 -6.35 29.43 -6.22
CA ASN A 523 -6.55 30.84 -5.92
C ASN A 523 -5.95 31.19 -4.54
N ALA A 524 -5.38 32.36 -4.39
CA ALA A 524 -4.94 32.90 -3.10
C ALA A 524 -6.11 33.21 -2.14
N LYS A 525 -7.34 33.26 -2.66
CA LYS A 525 -8.59 33.49 -1.91
C LYS A 525 -9.45 32.21 -1.88
N ASP A 526 -10.46 32.23 -1.07
CA ASP A 526 -11.39 31.11 -0.83
C ASP A 526 -12.36 30.82 -2.00
N ASN A 527 -12.59 31.79 -2.88
CA ASN A 527 -13.52 31.67 -4.00
C ASN A 527 -12.84 31.15 -5.28
N ASP A 528 -13.59 30.40 -6.06
CA ASP A 528 -13.18 29.98 -7.40
C ASP A 528 -13.25 31.15 -8.38
N ILE A 529 -12.24 31.28 -9.24
CA ILE A 529 -12.21 32.28 -10.31
C ILE A 529 -11.87 31.65 -11.65
N VAL A 530 -12.50 32.17 -12.70
CA VAL A 530 -12.21 31.78 -14.08
C VAL A 530 -11.13 32.69 -14.64
N VAL A 531 -10.08 32.09 -15.23
CA VAL A 531 -8.92 32.79 -15.74
C VAL A 531 -8.63 32.39 -17.19
N ASN A 532 -8.15 33.35 -17.99
CA ASN A 532 -7.74 33.08 -19.35
C ASN A 532 -6.22 32.88 -19.42
N VAL A 533 -5.80 31.61 -19.49
CA VAL A 533 -4.37 31.22 -19.61
C VAL A 533 -3.91 31.08 -21.05
N THR A 534 -4.85 31.13 -22.02
CA THR A 534 -4.56 30.97 -23.46
C THR A 534 -4.32 32.30 -24.18
N LYS A 535 -4.34 33.41 -23.45
CA LYS A 535 -4.15 34.73 -24.03
C LYS A 535 -2.71 34.97 -24.45
N SER A 536 -2.46 35.08 -25.77
CA SER A 536 -1.16 35.44 -26.32
C SER A 536 -0.87 36.92 -26.18
N LYS A 537 0.40 37.28 -26.13
CA LYS A 537 0.84 38.68 -26.21
C LYS A 537 0.49 39.22 -27.62
N LYS A 538 -0.38 40.24 -27.71
CA LYS A 538 -0.60 40.90 -29.00
C LYS A 538 0.70 41.60 -29.45
N LEU A 539 1.21 41.22 -30.61
CA LEU A 539 2.33 41.91 -31.24
C LEU A 539 1.84 43.31 -31.63
N THR A 540 2.26 44.34 -30.90
CA THR A 540 2.11 45.73 -31.33
C THR A 540 3.32 46.11 -32.16
N ASN A 541 3.09 46.77 -33.31
CA ASN A 541 4.13 47.21 -34.25
C ASN A 541 5.10 48.32 -33.72
N MET A 542 4.99 48.69 -32.46
CA MET A 542 5.95 49.55 -31.79
C MET A 542 6.97 48.72 -31.02
N ARG A 543 8.12 48.50 -31.63
CA ARG A 543 9.34 48.07 -30.92
C ARG A 543 9.86 49.26 -30.10
N ALA A 544 9.52 49.33 -28.85
CA ALA A 544 10.34 49.99 -27.86
C ALA A 544 11.59 49.09 -27.68
N SER A 545 12.70 49.55 -28.19
CA SER A 545 14.03 48.99 -27.97
C SER A 545 14.42 49.21 -26.50
N GLY A 546 14.04 48.33 -25.63
CA GLY A 546 14.38 48.43 -24.24
C GLY A 546 13.60 47.39 -23.46
N ALA A 547 14.28 46.34 -23.04
CA ALA A 547 13.86 45.31 -22.10
C ALA A 547 12.61 44.51 -22.53
N ASP A 548 12.81 43.46 -23.28
CA ASP A 548 11.97 42.27 -23.14
C ASP A 548 12.12 41.80 -21.69
N ASP A 549 11.23 42.23 -20.81
CA ASP A 549 11.09 41.64 -19.47
C ASP A 549 10.83 40.14 -19.67
N LYS A 550 11.87 39.35 -19.43
CA LYS A 550 11.75 37.90 -19.46
C LYS A 550 10.72 37.55 -18.40
N ALA A 551 9.57 36.97 -18.83
CA ALA A 551 8.55 36.54 -17.93
C ALA A 551 9.18 35.65 -16.84
N ARG A 552 9.09 36.07 -15.58
CA ARG A 552 9.55 35.29 -14.42
C ARG A 552 8.38 34.45 -13.92
N ILE A 553 8.27 33.25 -14.46
CA ILE A 553 7.23 32.34 -14.07
C ILE A 553 7.71 31.53 -12.85
N ILE A 554 6.90 31.54 -11.80
CA ILE A 554 7.08 30.64 -10.67
C ILE A 554 6.82 29.20 -11.15
N PRO A 555 7.71 28.23 -10.88
CA PRO A 555 7.48 26.84 -11.26
C PRO A 555 6.11 26.35 -10.80
N PRO A 556 5.35 25.65 -11.65
CA PRO A 556 4.06 25.11 -11.26
C PRO A 556 4.19 24.03 -10.19
N VAL A 557 3.15 23.86 -9.39
CA VAL A 557 3.05 22.75 -8.45
C VAL A 557 2.67 21.51 -9.25
N VAL A 558 3.49 20.47 -9.18
CA VAL A 558 3.23 19.16 -9.79
C VAL A 558 2.77 18.21 -8.70
N PHE A 559 1.57 17.67 -8.83
CA PHE A 559 1.01 16.72 -7.91
C PHE A 559 1.30 15.28 -8.33
N SER A 560 1.60 14.41 -7.38
CA SER A 560 1.42 12.96 -7.54
C SER A 560 -0.07 12.63 -7.62
N LEU A 561 -0.41 11.40 -7.99
CA LEU A 561 -1.82 10.98 -8.05
C LEU A 561 -2.48 11.08 -6.66
N GLU A 562 -1.80 10.63 -5.62
CA GLU A 562 -2.28 10.69 -4.24
C GLU A 562 -2.54 12.14 -3.82
N GLU A 563 -1.58 13.02 -4.05
CA GLU A 563 -1.71 14.44 -3.71
C GLU A 563 -2.87 15.11 -4.46
N ALA A 564 -3.06 14.77 -5.74
CA ALA A 564 -4.19 15.28 -6.52
C ALA A 564 -5.53 14.81 -5.97
N LEU A 565 -5.66 13.50 -5.62
CA LEU A 565 -6.86 12.92 -5.02
C LEU A 565 -7.20 13.54 -3.65
N GLU A 566 -6.17 13.82 -2.85
CA GLU A 566 -6.34 14.47 -1.55
C GLU A 566 -6.67 15.97 -1.67
N TYR A 567 -6.21 16.61 -2.75
CA TYR A 567 -6.35 18.04 -2.98
C TYR A 567 -7.70 18.45 -3.52
N ILE A 568 -8.34 17.65 -4.41
CA ILE A 568 -9.60 18.01 -5.07
C ILE A 568 -10.74 18.24 -4.08
N LYS A 569 -11.68 19.11 -4.46
CA LYS A 569 -12.95 19.34 -3.75
C LYS A 569 -14.03 18.37 -4.23
N ALA A 570 -15.16 18.34 -3.52
CA ALA A 570 -16.31 17.48 -3.86
C ALA A 570 -16.93 17.78 -5.24
N ASP A 571 -16.73 18.98 -5.77
CA ASP A 571 -17.18 19.42 -7.10
C ASP A 571 -16.11 19.30 -8.18
N GLU A 572 -15.02 18.56 -7.89
CA GLU A 572 -13.88 18.36 -8.77
C GLU A 572 -13.60 16.87 -9.01
N TYR A 573 -13.09 16.56 -10.19
CA TYR A 573 -12.54 15.25 -10.56
C TYR A 573 -11.06 15.35 -10.88
N VAL A 574 -10.34 14.23 -10.69
CA VAL A 574 -9.03 14.00 -11.31
C VAL A 574 -9.28 13.20 -12.58
N GLU A 575 -8.95 13.77 -13.73
CA GLU A 575 -8.86 13.08 -15.01
C GLU A 575 -7.52 12.36 -15.07
N VAL A 576 -7.56 11.05 -15.22
CA VAL A 576 -6.39 10.18 -15.27
C VAL A 576 -6.30 9.54 -16.64
N THR A 577 -5.20 9.81 -17.33
CA THR A 577 -4.88 9.22 -18.64
C THR A 577 -3.46 8.63 -18.60
N PRO A 578 -3.06 7.78 -19.55
CA PRO A 578 -1.70 7.23 -19.60
C PRO A 578 -0.59 8.28 -19.51
N ASN A 579 -0.76 9.42 -20.15
CA ASN A 579 0.27 10.43 -20.27
C ASN A 579 0.06 11.66 -19.37
N HIS A 580 -1.19 11.94 -18.95
CA HIS A 580 -1.53 13.15 -18.22
C HIS A 580 -2.43 12.87 -17.02
N MET A 581 -2.31 13.74 -16.05
CA MET A 581 -3.19 13.84 -14.91
C MET A 581 -3.64 15.29 -14.78
N ARG A 582 -4.96 15.54 -14.82
CA ARG A 582 -5.55 16.87 -14.79
C ARG A 582 -6.65 16.94 -13.75
N MET A 583 -6.71 18.03 -13.03
CA MET A 583 -7.86 18.31 -12.16
C MET A 583 -8.88 19.15 -12.95
N ARG A 584 -10.15 18.89 -12.75
CA ARG A 584 -11.23 19.61 -13.44
C ARG A 584 -12.47 19.76 -12.58
N LYS A 585 -13.31 20.75 -12.90
CA LYS A 585 -14.65 20.80 -12.33
C LYS A 585 -15.53 19.70 -12.91
N ILE A 586 -16.45 19.17 -12.12
CA ILE A 586 -17.46 18.19 -12.57
C ILE A 586 -18.30 18.83 -13.68
N ILE A 587 -18.82 20.01 -13.44
CA ILE A 587 -19.54 20.81 -14.43
C ILE A 587 -18.53 21.74 -15.12
N LEU A 588 -18.25 21.50 -16.40
CA LEU A 588 -17.24 22.28 -17.15
C LEU A 588 -17.73 23.66 -17.52
N ASP A 589 -19.02 23.85 -17.84
CA ASP A 589 -19.59 25.13 -18.20
C ASP A 589 -19.75 26.08 -17.00
N GLU A 590 -19.26 27.32 -17.14
CA GLU A 590 -19.27 28.31 -16.07
C GLU A 590 -20.70 28.74 -15.69
N LEU A 591 -21.60 28.88 -16.67
CA LEU A 591 -22.98 29.31 -16.40
C LEU A 591 -23.78 28.21 -15.69
N GLU A 592 -23.55 26.96 -16.07
CA GLU A 592 -24.16 25.80 -15.41
C GLU A 592 -23.65 25.67 -13.97
N ARG A 593 -22.34 25.82 -13.72
CA ARG A 593 -21.80 25.86 -12.33
C ARG A 593 -22.47 26.95 -11.49
N LYS A 594 -22.61 28.16 -12.03
CA LYS A 594 -23.27 29.26 -11.32
C LYS A 594 -24.75 28.99 -11.03
N ARG A 595 -25.46 28.22 -11.89
CA ARG A 595 -26.84 27.81 -11.66
C ARG A 595 -26.92 26.70 -10.61
N ALA A 596 -25.99 25.74 -10.62
CA ALA A 596 -25.97 24.64 -9.66
C ALA A 596 -25.62 25.09 -8.23
N ASN A 597 -24.92 26.22 -8.07
CA ASN A 597 -24.54 26.81 -6.78
C ASN A 597 -25.55 27.84 -6.24
N ARG A 598 -26.68 28.07 -6.93
CA ARG A 598 -27.81 28.89 -6.47
C ARG A 598 -28.90 28.01 -5.82
#